data_a5c56dde71eb146454038abcd20f72a0
#
_entry.id   a5c56dde71eb146454038abcd20f72a0
#
_cell.length_a   1.000
_cell.length_b   1.000
_cell.length_c   1.000
_cell.angle_alpha   90.00
_cell.angle_beta   90.00
_cell.angle_gamma   90.00
#
_symmetry.space_group_name_H-M   'P 1'
#
loop_
_entity.id
_entity.type
_entity.pdbx_description
1 polymer ?
#
loop_
_entity_poly.entity_id
_entity_poly.type
_entity_poly.pdbx_seq_one_letter_code
_entity_poly.pdbx_strand_id
1 'polypeptide(L)'
;MAAFPAPASEAVVRDLSLAPWGRREIEQAESEMPGLAALRTRLAPAQPLAGARIAGCLHATVETAVLVETLLALGARVRWSSCNIFSTEDHAAAALAARGIAIFAKKGETLEEYWTYVHRTLDWTAAGAPGPTLLLDDGGDLTSVLLLGADAENNPALLRRAANDEERALNAAVQRTLAADPHFYSRRLADVRGVSEETTTGVRRLYERARQGRLPFPAINVNDAVTKSKFDNLYGCRESLLDGIKRACDVMIAGKLAVILGYGDVGKGCAQALRALGARVAVTEIDPICALQAAMEGYAVVRLEDVVAQADIFVTATGNVGVIRHEHLLAMKDRALVANIGHFDAEIDIASLRPYPWTNIKPQVDEVTLPNGRRLIVLAEGRLVNLGCASGHPSFVMSASFSNQVLAQIELHTRAASYASGVHVLPKKLDEEVARLHLDKLGARLTTLSPEQSAYLGINPEGPFKPDHYRY
;
A
#
# COMPACT_ATOMS: atom_id res chain seq x y z
N MET A 1 -11.64 -0.65 29.43
CA MET A 1 -12.15 -0.93 28.09
C MET A 1 -13.41 -0.09 27.89
N ALA A 2 -13.39 0.91 27.01
CA ALA A 2 -14.58 1.65 26.64
C ALA A 2 -15.50 0.70 25.86
N ALA A 3 -16.78 0.63 26.23
CA ALA A 3 -17.77 -0.15 25.53
C ALA A 3 -17.96 0.46 24.13
N PHE A 4 -17.62 -0.30 23.08
CA PHE A 4 -17.91 0.10 21.72
C PHE A 4 -19.41 -0.05 21.45
N PRO A 5 -20.03 0.79 20.62
CA PRO A 5 -21.44 0.68 20.27
C PRO A 5 -21.72 -0.68 19.61
N ALA A 6 -22.98 -1.10 19.69
CA ALA A 6 -23.47 -2.33 19.09
C ALA A 6 -23.01 -2.50 17.62
N PRO A 7 -22.87 -3.73 17.10
CA PRO A 7 -22.31 -3.98 15.78
C PRO A 7 -23.02 -3.12 14.73
N ALA A 8 -22.25 -2.33 14.00
CA ALA A 8 -22.78 -1.55 12.90
C ALA A 8 -23.34 -2.54 11.86
N SER A 9 -24.64 -2.44 11.59
CA SER A 9 -25.33 -3.24 10.56
C SER A 9 -24.78 -2.99 9.13
N GLU A 10 -23.73 -2.21 9.00
CA GLU A 10 -23.21 -1.70 7.74
C GLU A 10 -21.97 -2.42 7.21
N ALA A 11 -21.22 -3.16 8.04
CA ALA A 11 -20.02 -3.86 7.60
C ALA A 11 -20.33 -4.92 6.52
N VAL A 12 -19.43 -5.09 5.56
CA VAL A 12 -19.46 -6.18 4.59
C VAL A 12 -18.15 -6.96 4.71
N VAL A 13 -18.27 -8.18 5.19
CA VAL A 13 -17.15 -9.12 5.34
C VAL A 13 -17.58 -10.49 4.83
N ARG A 14 -16.64 -11.35 4.52
CA ARG A 14 -16.93 -12.70 4.01
C ARG A 14 -17.71 -13.55 5.00
N ASP A 15 -17.20 -13.64 6.23
CA ASP A 15 -17.76 -14.50 7.28
C ASP A 15 -17.39 -13.94 8.66
N LEU A 16 -18.42 -13.49 9.39
CA LEU A 16 -18.24 -12.93 10.72
C LEU A 16 -17.76 -13.95 11.77
N SER A 17 -17.97 -15.26 11.52
CA SER A 17 -17.52 -16.32 12.39
C SER A 17 -15.99 -16.42 12.50
N LEU A 18 -15.24 -15.80 11.57
CA LEU A 18 -13.78 -15.71 11.59
C LEU A 18 -13.25 -14.69 12.63
N ALA A 19 -14.11 -13.87 13.22
CA ALA A 19 -13.69 -12.80 14.13
C ALA A 19 -12.85 -13.26 15.33
N PRO A 20 -13.13 -14.39 16.01
CA PRO A 20 -12.29 -14.85 17.11
C PRO A 20 -10.87 -15.27 16.67
N TRP A 21 -10.72 -15.79 15.45
CA TRP A 21 -9.40 -16.04 14.87
C TRP A 21 -8.69 -14.72 14.56
N GLY A 22 -9.35 -13.83 13.82
CA GLY A 22 -8.80 -12.52 13.48
C GLY A 22 -8.35 -11.74 14.73
N ARG A 23 -9.11 -11.79 15.82
CA ARG A 23 -8.71 -11.12 17.07
C ARG A 23 -7.36 -11.62 17.61
N ARG A 24 -7.12 -12.91 17.60
CA ARG A 24 -5.85 -13.49 18.07
C ARG A 24 -4.66 -13.08 17.19
N GLU A 25 -4.85 -13.05 15.87
CA GLU A 25 -3.78 -12.61 14.96
C GLU A 25 -3.52 -11.11 15.05
N ILE A 26 -4.56 -10.28 15.23
CA ILE A 26 -4.40 -8.84 15.47
C ILE A 26 -3.61 -8.60 16.78
N GLU A 27 -3.89 -9.36 17.85
CA GLU A 27 -3.15 -9.27 19.12
C GLU A 27 -1.67 -9.68 18.95
N GLN A 28 -1.41 -10.70 18.15
CA GLN A 28 -0.05 -11.09 17.79
C GLN A 28 0.66 -9.99 16.99
N ALA A 29 0.03 -9.46 15.95
CA ALA A 29 0.57 -8.37 15.15
C ALA A 29 0.85 -7.12 16.01
N GLU A 30 -0.08 -6.76 16.91
CA GLU A 30 0.09 -5.62 17.82
C GLU A 30 1.36 -5.76 18.69
N SER A 31 1.69 -6.98 19.13
CA SER A 31 2.91 -7.25 19.91
C SER A 31 4.20 -6.94 19.14
N GLU A 32 4.16 -7.00 17.80
CA GLU A 32 5.27 -6.69 16.90
C GLU A 32 5.20 -5.25 16.33
N MET A 33 4.21 -4.43 16.78
CA MET A 33 3.99 -3.07 16.29
C MET A 33 4.25 -2.00 17.37
N PRO A 34 5.50 -1.85 17.85
CA PRO A 34 5.84 -1.01 18.99
C PRO A 34 5.53 0.47 18.76
N GLY A 35 5.65 0.97 17.53
CA GLY A 35 5.36 2.36 17.19
C GLY A 35 3.91 2.72 17.45
N LEU A 36 2.96 1.91 16.96
CA LEU A 36 1.53 2.14 17.18
C LEU A 36 1.14 1.96 18.66
N ALA A 37 1.69 0.96 19.35
CA ALA A 37 1.46 0.76 20.78
C ALA A 37 1.92 1.96 21.61
N ALA A 38 3.10 2.50 21.32
CA ALA A 38 3.65 3.68 21.99
C ALA A 38 2.86 4.96 21.70
N LEU A 39 2.46 5.19 20.42
CA LEU A 39 1.61 6.32 20.04
C LEU A 39 0.26 6.24 20.75
N ARG A 40 -0.37 5.08 20.79
CA ARG A 40 -1.64 4.87 21.50
C ARG A 40 -1.51 5.19 22.98
N THR A 41 -0.50 4.61 23.65
CA THR A 41 -0.26 4.84 25.08
C THR A 41 -0.05 6.31 25.39
N ARG A 42 0.74 7.01 24.59
CA ARG A 42 1.09 8.40 24.83
C ARG A 42 -0.03 9.39 24.48
N LEU A 43 -0.73 9.16 23.40
CA LEU A 43 -1.64 10.15 22.80
C LEU A 43 -3.12 9.89 23.08
N ALA A 44 -3.54 8.68 23.44
CA ALA A 44 -4.95 8.38 23.69
C ALA A 44 -5.58 9.25 24.80
N PRO A 45 -4.88 9.62 25.88
CA PRO A 45 -5.47 10.51 26.89
C PRO A 45 -5.85 11.89 26.35
N ALA A 46 -5.12 12.42 25.36
CA ALA A 46 -5.35 13.74 24.76
C ALA A 46 -6.38 13.72 23.61
N GLN A 47 -6.74 12.53 23.08
CA GLN A 47 -7.69 12.35 21.98
C GLN A 47 -7.43 13.30 20.79
N PRO A 48 -6.22 13.32 20.18
CA PRO A 48 -5.84 14.31 19.18
C PRO A 48 -6.66 14.22 17.88
N LEU A 49 -7.38 13.14 17.67
CA LEU A 49 -8.28 12.91 16.53
C LEU A 49 -9.76 13.04 16.91
N ALA A 50 -10.08 13.61 18.08
CA ALA A 50 -11.47 13.82 18.48
C ALA A 50 -12.25 14.61 17.41
N GLY A 51 -13.37 14.07 16.95
CA GLY A 51 -14.18 14.67 15.87
C GLY A 51 -13.71 14.40 14.45
N ALA A 52 -12.54 13.77 14.25
CA ALA A 52 -12.11 13.32 12.93
C ALA A 52 -13.01 12.19 12.42
N ARG A 53 -13.38 12.26 11.14
CA ARG A 53 -14.07 11.22 10.38
C ARG A 53 -13.13 10.76 9.27
N ILE A 54 -12.49 9.61 9.46
CA ILE A 54 -11.47 9.09 8.54
C ILE A 54 -12.12 8.07 7.61
N ALA A 55 -12.10 8.34 6.31
CA ALA A 55 -12.35 7.35 5.28
C ALA A 55 -10.99 6.75 4.87
N GLY A 56 -10.85 5.42 5.05
CA GLY A 56 -9.61 4.71 4.73
C GLY A 56 -9.82 3.71 3.60
N CYS A 57 -8.88 3.71 2.64
CA CYS A 57 -8.78 2.72 1.58
C CYS A 57 -7.34 2.19 1.55
N LEU A 58 -7.10 1.11 2.27
CA LEU A 58 -5.79 0.46 2.42
C LEU A 58 -6.01 -1.02 2.72
N HIS A 59 -5.06 -1.87 2.34
CA HIS A 59 -5.14 -3.33 2.49
C HIS A 59 -5.73 -3.74 3.84
N ALA A 60 -6.78 -4.57 3.83
CA ALA A 60 -7.48 -4.97 5.06
C ALA A 60 -6.80 -6.19 5.72
N THR A 61 -5.60 -5.98 6.27
CA THR A 61 -4.76 -6.99 6.95
C THR A 61 -4.86 -6.88 8.48
N VAL A 62 -4.23 -7.80 9.20
CA VAL A 62 -4.15 -7.75 10.67
C VAL A 62 -3.42 -6.49 11.15
N GLU A 63 -2.37 -6.04 10.45
CA GLU A 63 -1.63 -4.81 10.76
C GLU A 63 -2.52 -3.57 10.57
N THR A 64 -3.32 -3.55 9.51
CA THR A 64 -4.30 -2.49 9.26
C THR A 64 -5.35 -2.45 10.35
N ALA A 65 -5.74 -3.60 10.90
CA ALA A 65 -6.66 -3.62 12.03
C ALA A 65 -6.03 -2.92 13.26
N VAL A 66 -4.73 -3.12 13.53
CA VAL A 66 -4.01 -2.40 14.61
C VAL A 66 -3.98 -0.89 14.35
N LEU A 67 -3.76 -0.47 13.09
CA LEU A 67 -3.84 0.95 12.69
C LEU A 67 -5.23 1.53 12.95
N VAL A 68 -6.28 0.88 12.46
CA VAL A 68 -7.68 1.31 12.65
C VAL A 68 -8.02 1.44 14.14
N GLU A 69 -7.66 0.44 14.94
CA GLU A 69 -7.87 0.46 16.39
C GLU A 69 -7.07 1.57 17.09
N THR A 70 -5.90 1.90 16.57
CA THR A 70 -5.10 3.04 17.05
C THR A 70 -5.79 4.36 16.75
N LEU A 71 -6.26 4.58 15.52
CA LEU A 71 -6.99 5.80 15.14
C LEU A 71 -8.26 5.99 15.99
N LEU A 72 -9.00 4.90 16.24
CA LEU A 72 -10.17 4.92 17.15
C LEU A 72 -9.77 5.27 18.60
N ALA A 73 -8.69 4.69 19.12
CA ALA A 73 -8.20 4.99 20.45
C ALA A 73 -7.76 6.46 20.60
N LEU A 74 -7.36 7.10 19.50
CA LEU A 74 -7.01 8.52 19.46
C LEU A 74 -8.22 9.45 19.24
N GLY A 75 -9.44 8.91 19.16
CA GLY A 75 -10.70 9.67 19.09
C GLY A 75 -11.33 9.80 17.72
N ALA A 76 -10.76 9.20 16.68
CA ALA A 76 -11.34 9.21 15.34
C ALA A 76 -12.58 8.30 15.24
N ARG A 77 -13.44 8.61 14.28
CA ARG A 77 -14.43 7.66 13.72
C ARG A 77 -13.88 7.19 12.38
N VAL A 78 -14.00 5.90 12.06
CA VAL A 78 -13.36 5.29 10.90
C VAL A 78 -14.38 4.52 10.07
N ARG A 79 -14.26 4.61 8.73
CA ARG A 79 -14.88 3.73 7.75
C ARG A 79 -13.79 3.23 6.82
N TRP A 80 -13.80 1.96 6.43
CA TRP A 80 -12.66 1.34 5.77
C TRP A 80 -13.04 0.43 4.62
N SER A 81 -12.27 0.43 3.54
CA SER A 81 -12.28 -0.58 2.48
C SER A 81 -10.85 -1.04 2.15
N SER A 82 -10.70 -2.19 1.51
CA SER A 82 -9.42 -2.59 0.96
C SER A 82 -9.09 -1.78 -0.30
N CYS A 83 -7.82 -1.62 -0.60
CA CYS A 83 -7.33 -0.97 -1.84
C CYS A 83 -6.95 -1.97 -2.93
N ASN A 84 -7.21 -3.28 -2.73
CA ASN A 84 -6.94 -4.32 -3.72
C ASN A 84 -7.87 -5.52 -3.49
N ILE A 85 -8.40 -6.09 -4.59
CA ILE A 85 -9.38 -7.16 -4.55
C ILE A 85 -8.89 -8.49 -3.93
N PHE A 86 -7.58 -8.69 -3.81
CA PHE A 86 -6.99 -9.92 -3.25
C PHE A 86 -6.27 -9.74 -1.92
N SER A 87 -6.14 -8.51 -1.41
CA SER A 87 -5.31 -8.21 -0.24
C SER A 87 -6.04 -8.23 1.09
N THR A 88 -7.35 -8.51 1.10
CA THR A 88 -8.10 -8.64 2.34
C THR A 88 -7.77 -9.95 3.06
N GLU A 89 -7.51 -9.87 4.35
CA GLU A 89 -7.53 -10.99 5.28
C GLU A 89 -8.91 -11.06 5.94
N ASP A 90 -9.73 -12.01 5.48
CA ASP A 90 -11.15 -12.10 5.85
C ASP A 90 -11.37 -12.18 7.37
N HIS A 91 -10.45 -12.81 8.10
CA HIS A 91 -10.50 -12.91 9.57
C HIS A 91 -10.19 -11.57 10.27
N ALA A 92 -9.27 -10.75 9.71
CA ALA A 92 -9.00 -9.40 10.22
C ALA A 92 -10.21 -8.47 10.00
N ALA A 93 -10.79 -8.49 8.79
CA ALA A 93 -12.00 -7.75 8.48
C ALA A 93 -13.18 -8.16 9.39
N ALA A 94 -13.36 -9.47 9.62
CA ALA A 94 -14.39 -9.99 10.53
C ALA A 94 -14.19 -9.51 11.97
N ALA A 95 -12.94 -9.47 12.46
CA ALA A 95 -12.64 -9.00 13.82
C ALA A 95 -12.97 -7.52 14.01
N LEU A 96 -12.68 -6.67 13.01
CA LEU A 96 -13.08 -5.26 13.03
C LEU A 96 -14.60 -5.09 12.96
N ALA A 97 -15.28 -5.82 12.08
CA ALA A 97 -16.73 -5.80 11.96
C ALA A 97 -17.43 -6.22 13.26
N ALA A 98 -16.93 -7.26 13.93
CA ALA A 98 -17.47 -7.73 15.23
C ALA A 98 -17.35 -6.69 16.35
N ARG A 99 -16.43 -5.73 16.22
CA ARG A 99 -16.30 -4.56 17.12
C ARG A 99 -17.14 -3.36 16.70
N GLY A 100 -17.99 -3.51 15.70
CA GLY A 100 -18.87 -2.43 15.21
C GLY A 100 -18.17 -1.42 14.30
N ILE A 101 -17.01 -1.75 13.75
CA ILE A 101 -16.30 -0.89 12.81
C ILE A 101 -16.90 -1.09 11.42
N ALA A 102 -17.18 0.02 10.72
CA ALA A 102 -17.70 0.01 9.35
C ALA A 102 -16.59 -0.35 8.37
N ILE A 103 -16.36 -1.63 8.14
CA ILE A 103 -15.41 -2.18 7.18
C ILE A 103 -16.13 -2.88 6.04
N PHE A 104 -15.68 -2.64 4.81
CA PHE A 104 -16.23 -3.17 3.56
C PHE A 104 -15.11 -3.84 2.79
N ALA A 105 -14.85 -5.11 3.04
CA ALA A 105 -13.74 -5.84 2.45
C ALA A 105 -13.94 -7.35 2.53
N LYS A 106 -13.62 -8.07 1.44
CA LYS A 106 -13.50 -9.53 1.41
C LYS A 106 -12.47 -9.95 0.37
N LYS A 107 -11.70 -10.98 0.64
CA LYS A 107 -10.69 -11.48 -0.31
C LYS A 107 -11.37 -12.01 -1.58
N GLY A 108 -10.91 -11.59 -2.76
CA GLY A 108 -11.47 -12.01 -4.04
C GLY A 108 -12.81 -11.35 -4.37
N GLU A 109 -13.03 -10.12 -3.93
CA GLU A 109 -14.13 -9.29 -4.40
C GLU A 109 -14.01 -8.97 -5.87
N THR A 110 -15.13 -8.79 -6.56
CA THR A 110 -15.14 -8.35 -7.96
C THR A 110 -14.81 -6.86 -8.06
N LEU A 111 -14.42 -6.37 -9.22
CA LEU A 111 -14.17 -4.93 -9.45
C LEU A 111 -15.43 -4.08 -9.17
N GLU A 112 -16.63 -4.61 -9.41
CA GLU A 112 -17.88 -3.92 -9.08
C GLU A 112 -18.10 -3.80 -7.57
N GLU A 113 -17.83 -4.88 -6.82
CA GLU A 113 -17.89 -4.88 -5.36
C GLU A 113 -16.84 -3.94 -4.77
N TYR A 114 -15.61 -3.98 -5.29
CA TYR A 114 -14.51 -3.11 -4.88
C TYR A 114 -14.91 -1.63 -4.93
N TRP A 115 -15.36 -1.14 -6.09
CA TRP A 115 -15.77 0.25 -6.22
C TRP A 115 -17.02 0.58 -5.41
N THR A 116 -17.92 -0.38 -5.20
CA THR A 116 -19.07 -0.22 -4.29
C THR A 116 -18.59 -0.03 -2.85
N TYR A 117 -17.59 -0.78 -2.41
CA TYR A 117 -17.04 -0.69 -1.05
C TYR A 117 -16.28 0.62 -0.82
N VAL A 118 -15.50 1.07 -1.79
CA VAL A 118 -14.86 2.39 -1.76
C VAL A 118 -15.91 3.51 -1.62
N HIS A 119 -17.03 3.45 -2.36
CA HIS A 119 -18.13 4.41 -2.23
C HIS A 119 -18.80 4.37 -0.84
N ARG A 120 -19.01 3.15 -0.29
CA ARG A 120 -19.55 3.01 1.07
C ARG A 120 -18.65 3.62 2.14
N THR A 121 -17.33 3.62 1.90
CA THR A 121 -16.35 4.26 2.80
C THR A 121 -16.52 5.78 2.83
N LEU A 122 -16.90 6.38 1.71
CA LEU A 122 -17.22 7.82 1.60
C LEU A 122 -18.62 8.18 2.16
N ASP A 123 -19.52 7.22 2.33
CA ASP A 123 -20.89 7.50 2.77
C ASP A 123 -21.04 7.46 4.29
N TRP A 124 -21.22 8.62 4.89
CA TRP A 124 -21.38 8.81 6.33
C TRP A 124 -22.82 9.13 6.75
N THR A 125 -23.80 9.05 5.85
CA THR A 125 -25.19 9.45 6.11
C THR A 125 -25.82 8.65 7.24
N ALA A 126 -25.63 7.34 7.28
CA ALA A 126 -26.10 6.49 8.37
C ALA A 126 -25.42 6.81 9.72
N ALA A 127 -24.22 7.42 9.68
CA ALA A 127 -23.51 7.90 10.84
C ALA A 127 -23.90 9.35 11.24
N GLY A 128 -24.88 9.94 10.56
CA GLY A 128 -25.39 11.30 10.84
C GLY A 128 -24.41 12.41 10.41
N ALA A 129 -23.56 12.18 9.42
CA ALA A 129 -22.57 13.15 8.96
C ALA A 129 -22.56 13.26 7.42
N PRO A 130 -22.16 14.42 6.85
CA PRO A 130 -22.20 14.63 5.41
C PRO A 130 -21.12 13.83 4.66
N GLY A 131 -19.97 13.58 5.28
CA GLY A 131 -18.84 12.87 4.67
C GLY A 131 -17.64 12.76 5.60
N PRO A 132 -16.49 12.28 5.10
CA PRO A 132 -15.23 12.24 5.84
C PRO A 132 -14.67 13.65 6.02
N THR A 133 -13.81 13.82 7.04
CA THR A 133 -12.99 15.02 7.22
C THR A 133 -11.55 14.78 6.81
N LEU A 134 -11.12 13.53 6.76
CA LEU A 134 -9.79 13.11 6.37
C LEU A 134 -9.88 11.85 5.51
N LEU A 135 -8.92 11.72 4.59
CA LEU A 135 -8.72 10.51 3.80
C LEU A 135 -7.40 9.85 4.22
N LEU A 136 -7.38 8.52 4.24
CA LEU A 136 -6.17 7.72 4.34
C LEU A 136 -6.18 6.75 3.18
N ASP A 137 -5.25 6.88 2.25
CA ASP A 137 -5.29 6.23 0.96
C ASP A 137 -4.01 5.43 0.68
N ASP A 138 -4.16 4.41 -0.14
CA ASP A 138 -3.09 3.52 -0.58
C ASP A 138 -3.30 3.21 -2.06
N GLY A 139 -2.51 3.87 -2.90
CA GLY A 139 -2.64 3.86 -4.36
C GLY A 139 -3.50 4.99 -4.92
N GLY A 140 -4.19 5.75 -4.08
CA GLY A 140 -4.92 6.95 -4.46
C GLY A 140 -6.30 6.69 -5.04
N ASP A 141 -6.89 5.51 -4.85
CA ASP A 141 -8.19 5.17 -5.45
C ASP A 141 -9.36 5.89 -4.76
N LEU A 142 -9.34 5.98 -3.42
CA LEU A 142 -10.35 6.71 -2.65
C LEU A 142 -10.37 8.20 -3.01
N THR A 143 -9.20 8.81 -3.07
CA THR A 143 -9.01 10.21 -3.47
C THR A 143 -9.42 10.41 -4.92
N SER A 144 -9.05 9.48 -5.80
CA SER A 144 -9.37 9.58 -7.24
C SER A 144 -10.87 9.50 -7.50
N VAL A 145 -11.58 8.57 -6.84
CA VAL A 145 -13.04 8.45 -7.02
C VAL A 145 -13.77 9.68 -6.49
N LEU A 146 -13.36 10.22 -5.34
CA LEU A 146 -13.96 11.42 -4.76
C LEU A 146 -13.81 12.63 -5.69
N LEU A 147 -12.59 12.86 -6.19
CA LEU A 147 -12.30 14.01 -7.07
C LEU A 147 -12.86 13.82 -8.48
N LEU A 148 -12.79 12.60 -9.06
CA LEU A 148 -13.41 12.31 -10.35
C LEU A 148 -14.93 12.48 -10.29
N GLY A 149 -15.54 11.99 -9.23
CA GLY A 149 -16.98 12.13 -9.04
C GLY A 149 -17.42 13.58 -8.90
N ALA A 150 -16.71 14.40 -8.13
CA ALA A 150 -16.99 15.82 -7.98
C ALA A 150 -16.82 16.59 -9.32
N ASP A 151 -15.79 16.26 -10.11
CA ASP A 151 -15.61 16.80 -11.45
C ASP A 151 -16.75 16.37 -12.40
N ALA A 152 -17.19 15.10 -12.29
CA ALA A 152 -18.22 14.52 -13.15
C ALA A 152 -19.64 15.07 -12.87
N GLU A 153 -19.90 15.57 -11.65
CA GLU A 153 -21.16 16.29 -11.36
C GLU A 153 -21.39 17.45 -12.33
N ASN A 154 -20.32 18.15 -12.71
CA ASN A 154 -20.38 19.27 -13.67
C ASN A 154 -20.02 18.86 -15.10
N ASN A 155 -19.34 17.74 -15.30
CA ASN A 155 -18.92 17.26 -16.61
C ASN A 155 -19.04 15.74 -16.75
N PRO A 156 -20.25 15.19 -16.96
CA PRO A 156 -20.46 13.74 -17.09
C PRO A 156 -19.71 13.07 -18.26
N ALA A 157 -19.19 13.87 -19.21
CA ALA A 157 -18.43 13.36 -20.34
C ALA A 157 -17.09 12.72 -19.91
N LEU A 158 -16.58 13.06 -18.72
CA LEU A 158 -15.37 12.44 -18.15
C LEU A 158 -15.51 10.93 -17.96
N LEU A 159 -16.73 10.42 -17.74
CA LEU A 159 -17.03 9.03 -17.49
C LEU A 159 -17.28 8.19 -18.76
N ARG A 160 -17.14 8.77 -19.97
CA ARG A 160 -17.45 8.07 -21.24
C ARG A 160 -16.29 7.24 -21.78
N ARG A 161 -15.06 7.47 -21.33
CA ARG A 161 -13.87 6.76 -21.80
C ARG A 161 -13.25 5.97 -20.66
N ALA A 162 -12.81 4.78 -20.96
CA ALA A 162 -12.07 3.91 -20.04
C ALA A 162 -10.98 3.20 -20.84
N ALA A 163 -9.76 3.20 -20.32
CA ALA A 163 -8.61 2.57 -20.97
C ALA A 163 -8.57 1.05 -20.70
N ASN A 164 -9.16 0.62 -19.58
CA ASN A 164 -9.14 -0.77 -19.13
C ASN A 164 -10.43 -1.15 -18.39
N ASP A 165 -10.53 -2.40 -17.93
CA ASP A 165 -11.71 -2.92 -17.22
C ASP A 165 -11.89 -2.24 -15.85
N GLU A 166 -10.80 -1.89 -15.17
CA GLU A 166 -10.83 -1.23 -13.87
C GLU A 166 -11.42 0.19 -13.96
N GLU A 167 -10.95 1.00 -14.92
CA GLU A 167 -11.54 2.32 -15.19
C GLU A 167 -12.99 2.22 -15.65
N ARG A 168 -13.36 1.17 -16.38
CA ARG A 168 -14.74 0.93 -16.80
C ARG A 168 -15.64 0.66 -15.61
N ALA A 169 -15.19 -0.17 -14.67
CA ALA A 169 -15.91 -0.46 -13.44
C ALA A 169 -16.03 0.78 -12.53
N LEU A 170 -14.94 1.57 -12.39
CA LEU A 170 -14.95 2.84 -11.70
C LEU A 170 -15.98 3.80 -12.30
N ASN A 171 -15.93 4.05 -13.61
CA ASN A 171 -16.84 4.97 -14.29
C ASN A 171 -18.30 4.54 -14.12
N ALA A 172 -18.58 3.24 -14.22
CA ALA A 172 -19.92 2.70 -14.00
C ALA A 172 -20.40 2.91 -12.55
N ALA A 173 -19.51 2.75 -11.56
CA ALA A 173 -19.84 2.98 -10.15
C ALA A 173 -20.13 4.46 -9.89
N VAL A 174 -19.31 5.37 -10.43
CA VAL A 174 -19.55 6.82 -10.34
C VAL A 174 -20.87 7.21 -11.00
N GLN A 175 -21.17 6.69 -12.19
CA GLN A 175 -22.44 6.95 -12.88
C GLN A 175 -23.65 6.49 -12.06
N ARG A 176 -23.62 5.28 -11.48
CA ARG A 176 -24.71 4.78 -10.61
C ARG A 176 -24.92 5.68 -9.39
N THR A 177 -23.81 6.11 -8.77
CA THR A 177 -23.87 6.98 -7.60
C THR A 177 -24.46 8.34 -7.94
N LEU A 178 -24.04 8.97 -9.05
CA LEU A 178 -24.59 10.25 -9.51
C LEU A 178 -26.05 10.18 -9.94
N ALA A 179 -26.49 9.05 -10.48
CA ALA A 179 -27.91 8.82 -10.82
C ALA A 179 -28.79 8.76 -9.57
N ALA A 180 -28.28 8.22 -8.45
CA ALA A 180 -28.99 8.14 -7.18
C ALA A 180 -28.91 9.46 -6.38
N ASP A 181 -27.78 10.16 -6.43
CA ASP A 181 -27.50 11.39 -5.71
C ASP A 181 -26.58 12.29 -6.54
N PRO A 182 -27.13 13.27 -7.29
CA PRO A 182 -26.36 14.12 -8.19
C PRO A 182 -25.27 15.00 -7.54
N HIS A 183 -25.29 15.14 -6.22
CA HIS A 183 -24.32 15.93 -5.44
C HIS A 183 -23.59 15.07 -4.39
N PHE A 184 -23.48 13.79 -4.65
CA PHE A 184 -22.86 12.85 -3.71
C PHE A 184 -21.45 13.24 -3.35
N TYR A 185 -20.63 13.54 -4.33
CA TYR A 185 -19.19 13.77 -4.15
C TYR A 185 -18.85 15.18 -3.68
N SER A 186 -19.48 16.20 -4.25
CA SER A 186 -19.24 17.59 -3.85
C SER A 186 -19.57 17.83 -2.38
N ARG A 187 -20.68 17.25 -1.88
CA ARG A 187 -21.03 17.35 -0.46
C ARG A 187 -20.02 16.67 0.45
N ARG A 188 -19.45 15.55 0.03
CA ARG A 188 -18.46 14.81 0.82
C ARG A 188 -17.08 15.45 0.75
N LEU A 189 -16.75 16.05 -0.36
CA LEU A 189 -15.50 16.79 -0.57
C LEU A 189 -15.42 18.05 0.29
N ALA A 190 -16.55 18.69 0.58
CA ALA A 190 -16.60 19.98 1.26
C ALA A 190 -15.96 19.99 2.66
N ASP A 191 -16.02 18.86 3.39
CA ASP A 191 -15.46 18.73 4.73
C ASP A 191 -14.04 18.17 4.75
N VAL A 192 -13.50 17.70 3.62
CA VAL A 192 -12.18 17.05 3.56
C VAL A 192 -11.09 18.08 3.78
N ARG A 193 -10.29 17.85 4.83
CA ARG A 193 -9.15 18.71 5.24
C ARG A 193 -7.83 18.25 4.65
N GLY A 194 -7.73 17.00 4.19
CA GLY A 194 -6.53 16.45 3.61
C GLY A 194 -6.55 14.93 3.47
N VAL A 195 -5.50 14.43 2.83
CA VAL A 195 -5.24 13.01 2.62
C VAL A 195 -3.81 12.65 3.05
N SER A 196 -3.62 11.48 3.65
CA SER A 196 -2.31 10.84 3.76
C SER A 196 -2.24 9.65 2.80
N GLU A 197 -1.14 9.55 2.04
CA GLU A 197 -0.96 8.56 0.98
C GLU A 197 0.22 7.63 1.28
N GLU A 198 -0.02 6.33 1.17
CA GLU A 198 0.93 5.27 1.53
C GLU A 198 1.92 4.92 0.43
N THR A 199 1.52 4.96 -0.86
CA THR A 199 2.31 4.37 -1.95
C THR A 199 2.90 5.37 -2.92
N THR A 200 4.00 4.97 -3.57
CA THR A 200 4.59 5.72 -4.68
C THR A 200 3.57 6.03 -5.79
N THR A 201 2.67 5.09 -6.09
CA THR A 201 1.69 5.27 -7.17
C THR A 201 0.64 6.32 -6.82
N GLY A 202 0.09 6.26 -5.62
CA GLY A 202 -0.88 7.27 -5.15
C GLY A 202 -0.23 8.65 -5.05
N VAL A 203 0.99 8.72 -4.50
CA VAL A 203 1.78 9.97 -4.45
C VAL A 203 1.98 10.57 -5.85
N ARG A 204 2.31 9.76 -6.86
CA ARG A 204 2.42 10.23 -8.24
C ARG A 204 1.11 10.83 -8.75
N ARG A 205 -0.02 10.18 -8.50
CA ARG A 205 -1.37 10.69 -8.85
C ARG A 205 -1.68 12.02 -8.16
N LEU A 206 -1.29 12.16 -6.89
CA LEU A 206 -1.45 13.41 -6.13
C LEU A 206 -0.60 14.55 -6.70
N TYR A 207 0.68 14.29 -7.01
CA TYR A 207 1.55 15.28 -7.68
C TYR A 207 1.01 15.70 -9.05
N GLU A 208 0.47 14.76 -9.83
CA GLU A 208 -0.14 15.06 -11.12
C GLU A 208 -1.34 16.00 -10.96
N ARG A 209 -2.25 15.72 -10.02
CA ARG A 209 -3.39 16.59 -9.72
C ARG A 209 -2.95 17.95 -9.18
N ALA A 210 -1.93 18.01 -8.33
CA ALA A 210 -1.39 19.24 -7.79
C ALA A 210 -0.81 20.13 -8.90
N ARG A 211 -0.02 19.54 -9.83
CA ARG A 211 0.52 20.26 -11.01
C ARG A 211 -0.57 20.83 -11.89
N GLN A 212 -1.72 20.17 -11.98
CA GLN A 212 -2.89 20.64 -12.74
C GLN A 212 -3.73 21.66 -11.97
N GLY A 213 -3.39 22.01 -10.72
CA GLY A 213 -4.20 22.88 -9.87
C GLY A 213 -5.54 22.25 -9.44
N ARG A 214 -5.65 20.91 -9.47
CA ARG A 214 -6.88 20.14 -9.24
C ARG A 214 -6.86 19.33 -7.94
N LEU A 215 -5.93 19.59 -7.04
CA LEU A 215 -5.88 19.03 -5.69
C LEU A 215 -6.37 20.10 -4.69
N PRO A 216 -7.61 20.00 -4.18
CA PRO A 216 -8.23 21.11 -3.43
C PRO A 216 -7.81 21.18 -1.96
N PHE A 217 -7.06 20.20 -1.45
CA PHE A 217 -6.63 20.08 -0.06
C PHE A 217 -5.16 19.64 0.03
N PRO A 218 -4.51 19.79 1.19
CA PRO A 218 -3.17 19.27 1.41
C PRO A 218 -3.14 17.74 1.41
N ALA A 219 -2.08 17.17 0.84
CA ALA A 219 -1.78 15.75 0.89
C ALA A 219 -0.44 15.53 1.58
N ILE A 220 -0.38 14.63 2.56
CA ILE A 220 0.88 14.19 3.16
C ILE A 220 1.32 12.91 2.46
N ASN A 221 2.47 13.00 1.82
CA ASN A 221 3.18 11.88 1.21
C ASN A 221 3.91 11.10 2.31
N VAL A 222 3.27 10.04 2.80
CA VAL A 222 3.87 9.14 3.78
C VAL A 222 4.90 8.21 3.12
N ASN A 223 4.71 7.85 1.86
CA ASN A 223 5.65 6.97 1.15
C ASN A 223 7.10 7.47 1.21
N ASP A 224 7.32 8.79 1.11
CA ASP A 224 8.66 9.36 1.07
C ASP A 224 9.22 9.73 2.45
N ALA A 225 8.48 9.48 3.55
CA ALA A 225 9.07 9.42 4.88
C ALA A 225 10.18 8.35 4.89
N VAL A 226 11.32 8.65 5.51
CA VAL A 226 12.48 7.73 5.47
C VAL A 226 12.17 6.43 6.19
N THR A 227 11.48 6.52 7.33
CA THR A 227 11.04 5.35 8.11
C THR A 227 9.92 4.55 7.42
N LYS A 228 9.38 5.05 6.29
CA LYS A 228 8.52 4.27 5.39
C LYS A 228 9.32 3.72 4.21
N SER A 229 9.83 4.58 3.34
CA SER A 229 10.44 4.16 2.07
C SER A 229 11.66 3.25 2.24
N LYS A 230 12.52 3.53 3.23
CA LYS A 230 13.74 2.76 3.50
C LYS A 230 13.51 1.55 4.41
N PHE A 231 12.29 1.38 4.93
CA PHE A 231 11.91 0.25 5.79
C PHE A 231 10.86 -0.64 5.11
N ASP A 232 9.67 -0.14 4.87
CA ASP A 232 8.58 -0.85 4.22
C ASP A 232 8.98 -1.32 2.81
N ASN A 233 9.29 -0.38 1.91
CA ASN A 233 9.59 -0.71 0.52
C ASN A 233 10.84 -1.60 0.40
N LEU A 234 11.84 -1.43 1.29
CA LEU A 234 13.08 -2.20 1.24
C LEU A 234 12.97 -3.50 2.05
N TYR A 235 12.81 -3.40 3.38
CA TYR A 235 12.83 -4.58 4.26
C TYR A 235 11.53 -5.37 4.18
N GLY A 236 10.39 -4.70 4.03
CA GLY A 236 9.10 -5.36 3.84
C GLY A 236 9.09 -6.21 2.58
N CYS A 237 9.49 -5.66 1.45
CA CYS A 237 9.56 -6.41 0.19
C CYS A 237 10.65 -7.50 0.22
N ARG A 238 11.76 -7.29 0.97
CA ARG A 238 12.81 -8.29 1.13
C ARG A 238 12.29 -9.59 1.75
N GLU A 239 11.42 -9.49 2.76
CA GLU A 239 10.83 -10.68 3.40
C GLU A 239 9.59 -11.17 2.65
N SER A 240 8.67 -10.29 2.30
CA SER A 240 7.37 -10.67 1.77
C SER A 240 7.41 -11.23 0.35
N LEU A 241 8.39 -10.86 -0.50
CA LEU A 241 8.59 -11.49 -1.80
C LEU A 241 8.85 -13.00 -1.64
N LEU A 242 9.78 -13.35 -0.76
CA LEU A 242 10.14 -14.75 -0.53
C LEU A 242 8.97 -15.52 0.07
N ASP A 243 8.25 -14.93 1.02
CA ASP A 243 7.06 -15.54 1.61
C ASP A 243 6.00 -15.81 0.52
N GLY A 244 5.73 -14.83 -0.34
CA GLY A 244 4.80 -14.98 -1.48
C GLY A 244 5.21 -16.11 -2.41
N ILE A 245 6.47 -16.12 -2.88
CA ILE A 245 6.96 -17.18 -3.77
C ILE A 245 6.93 -18.56 -3.10
N LYS A 246 7.37 -18.65 -1.84
CA LYS A 246 7.45 -19.95 -1.12
C LYS A 246 6.07 -20.51 -0.79
N ARG A 247 5.10 -19.68 -0.46
CA ARG A 247 3.71 -20.13 -0.26
C ARG A 247 3.02 -20.48 -1.57
N ALA A 248 3.29 -19.71 -2.64
CA ALA A 248 2.76 -19.99 -3.97
C ALA A 248 3.32 -21.28 -4.56
N CYS A 249 4.64 -21.43 -4.54
CA CYS A 249 5.33 -22.51 -5.23
C CYS A 249 6.37 -23.14 -4.30
N ASP A 250 6.36 -24.47 -4.23
CA ASP A 250 7.42 -25.21 -3.53
C ASP A 250 8.65 -25.36 -4.44
N VAL A 251 9.26 -24.22 -4.77
CA VAL A 251 10.46 -24.17 -5.62
C VAL A 251 11.72 -23.87 -4.78
N MET A 252 12.80 -24.53 -5.14
CA MET A 252 14.11 -24.18 -4.61
C MET A 252 14.61 -22.89 -5.27
N ILE A 253 14.97 -21.89 -4.48
CA ILE A 253 15.47 -20.60 -4.97
C ILE A 253 16.96 -20.68 -5.35
N ALA A 254 17.76 -21.41 -4.53
CA ALA A 254 19.19 -21.54 -4.75
C ALA A 254 19.51 -22.08 -6.16
N GLY A 255 20.53 -21.49 -6.80
CA GLY A 255 20.99 -21.86 -8.14
C GLY A 255 20.15 -21.33 -9.30
N LYS A 256 18.92 -20.84 -9.06
CA LYS A 256 18.08 -20.26 -10.11
C LYS A 256 18.60 -18.90 -10.55
N LEU A 257 18.36 -18.56 -11.82
CA LEU A 257 18.53 -17.22 -12.33
C LEU A 257 17.24 -16.43 -12.09
N ALA A 258 17.31 -15.42 -11.25
CA ALA A 258 16.21 -14.51 -10.97
C ALA A 258 16.51 -13.13 -11.59
N VAL A 259 15.51 -12.56 -12.27
CA VAL A 259 15.58 -11.22 -12.85
C VAL A 259 14.63 -10.30 -12.07
N ILE A 260 15.20 -9.26 -11.48
CA ILE A 260 14.47 -8.19 -10.83
C ILE A 260 14.36 -7.02 -11.80
N LEU A 261 13.14 -6.64 -12.16
CA LEU A 261 12.90 -5.54 -13.08
C LEU A 261 12.58 -4.28 -12.26
N GLY A 262 13.59 -3.41 -12.18
CA GLY A 262 13.62 -2.22 -11.32
C GLY A 262 14.53 -2.39 -10.09
N TYR A 263 15.33 -1.35 -9.75
CA TYR A 263 16.24 -1.35 -8.61
C TYR A 263 16.08 -0.12 -7.71
N GLY A 264 14.82 0.33 -7.55
CA GLY A 264 14.39 1.22 -6.48
C GLY A 264 14.41 0.50 -5.12
N ASP A 265 13.84 1.09 -4.08
CA ASP A 265 13.85 0.48 -2.73
C ASP A 265 13.23 -0.94 -2.72
N VAL A 266 12.12 -1.13 -3.41
CA VAL A 266 11.47 -2.45 -3.58
C VAL A 266 12.39 -3.45 -4.27
N GLY A 267 12.94 -3.08 -5.43
CA GLY A 267 13.82 -3.96 -6.20
C GLY A 267 15.10 -4.33 -5.44
N LYS A 268 15.68 -3.38 -4.68
CA LYS A 268 16.82 -3.63 -3.79
C LYS A 268 16.52 -4.72 -2.76
N GLY A 269 15.39 -4.59 -2.06
CA GLY A 269 14.94 -5.59 -1.10
C GLY A 269 14.78 -6.97 -1.73
N CYS A 270 14.09 -7.03 -2.86
CA CYS A 270 13.85 -8.27 -3.62
C CYS A 270 15.15 -8.94 -4.08
N ALA A 271 16.08 -8.16 -4.64
CA ALA A 271 17.37 -8.67 -5.12
C ALA A 271 18.20 -9.22 -3.96
N GLN A 272 18.26 -8.51 -2.83
CA GLN A 272 18.96 -8.96 -1.63
C GLN A 272 18.38 -10.28 -1.08
N ALA A 273 17.06 -10.38 -1.02
CA ALA A 273 16.37 -11.56 -0.52
C ALA A 273 16.66 -12.82 -1.35
N LEU A 274 16.52 -12.72 -2.67
CA LEU A 274 16.79 -13.85 -3.58
C LEU A 274 18.25 -14.25 -3.58
N ARG A 275 19.18 -13.28 -3.54
CA ARG A 275 20.62 -13.55 -3.42
C ARG A 275 20.96 -14.24 -2.10
N ALA A 276 20.35 -13.83 -0.99
CA ALA A 276 20.57 -14.44 0.32
C ALA A 276 20.16 -15.92 0.35
N LEU A 277 19.16 -16.31 -0.44
CA LEU A 277 18.78 -17.72 -0.63
C LEU A 277 19.59 -18.46 -1.72
N GLY A 278 20.65 -17.83 -2.25
CA GLY A 278 21.54 -18.45 -3.22
C GLY A 278 21.10 -18.39 -4.68
N ALA A 279 20.16 -17.52 -5.04
CA ALA A 279 19.85 -17.24 -6.45
C ALA A 279 20.98 -16.46 -7.11
N ARG A 280 21.15 -16.69 -8.41
CA ARG A 280 21.92 -15.80 -9.29
C ARG A 280 20.97 -14.69 -9.70
N VAL A 281 21.22 -13.45 -9.23
CA VAL A 281 20.32 -12.33 -9.46
C VAL A 281 20.88 -11.40 -10.54
N ALA A 282 20.05 -11.10 -11.54
CA ALA A 282 20.25 -10.04 -12.51
C ALA A 282 19.19 -8.95 -12.30
N VAL A 283 19.53 -7.72 -12.66
CA VAL A 283 18.70 -6.53 -12.48
C VAL A 283 18.52 -5.82 -13.81
N THR A 284 17.32 -5.35 -14.11
CA THR A 284 17.10 -4.38 -15.18
C THR A 284 16.76 -3.03 -14.57
N GLU A 285 17.33 -1.94 -15.11
CA GLU A 285 17.11 -0.59 -14.56
C GLU A 285 17.27 0.47 -15.65
N ILE A 286 16.52 1.56 -15.55
CA ILE A 286 16.58 2.72 -16.44
C ILE A 286 17.30 3.91 -15.81
N ASP A 287 17.29 4.01 -14.47
CA ASP A 287 18.01 5.06 -13.74
C ASP A 287 19.50 4.69 -13.63
N PRO A 288 20.41 5.51 -14.19
CA PRO A 288 21.85 5.21 -14.15
C PRO A 288 22.42 5.19 -12.73
N ILE A 289 21.83 5.91 -11.77
CA ILE A 289 22.27 5.89 -10.37
C ILE A 289 21.89 4.55 -9.73
N CYS A 290 20.66 4.11 -9.88
CA CYS A 290 20.20 2.82 -9.36
C CYS A 290 20.96 1.65 -10.06
N ALA A 291 21.18 1.75 -11.37
CA ALA A 291 21.96 0.76 -12.11
C ALA A 291 23.41 0.68 -11.60
N LEU A 292 24.06 1.83 -11.34
CA LEU A 292 25.39 1.87 -10.76
C LEU A 292 25.43 1.26 -9.35
N GLN A 293 24.42 1.55 -8.51
CA GLN A 293 24.32 0.94 -7.19
C GLN A 293 24.19 -0.58 -7.27
N ALA A 294 23.35 -1.09 -8.19
CA ALA A 294 23.20 -2.54 -8.41
C ALA A 294 24.52 -3.18 -8.83
N ALA A 295 25.26 -2.55 -9.76
CA ALA A 295 26.57 -3.03 -10.22
C ALA A 295 27.62 -3.02 -9.09
N MET A 296 27.66 -1.97 -8.26
CA MET A 296 28.56 -1.87 -7.10
C MET A 296 28.26 -2.91 -6.03
N GLU A 297 26.99 -3.32 -5.89
CA GLU A 297 26.58 -4.42 -5.02
C GLU A 297 26.82 -5.81 -5.62
N GLY A 298 27.38 -5.89 -6.85
CA GLY A 298 27.77 -7.13 -7.51
C GLY A 298 26.64 -7.85 -8.25
N TYR A 299 25.56 -7.15 -8.59
CA TYR A 299 24.53 -7.68 -9.48
C TYR A 299 24.89 -7.45 -10.94
N ALA A 300 24.54 -8.40 -11.80
CA ALA A 300 24.57 -8.19 -13.24
C ALA A 300 23.44 -7.24 -13.63
N VAL A 301 23.76 -6.06 -14.16
CA VAL A 301 22.79 -5.13 -14.73
C VAL A 301 22.68 -5.42 -16.23
N VAL A 302 21.48 -5.81 -16.67
CA VAL A 302 21.24 -6.37 -18.00
C VAL A 302 19.95 -5.78 -18.61
N ARG A 303 19.77 -5.99 -19.92
CA ARG A 303 18.44 -5.79 -20.52
C ARG A 303 17.63 -7.09 -20.40
N LEU A 304 16.31 -6.99 -20.33
CA LEU A 304 15.43 -8.15 -20.22
C LEU A 304 15.65 -9.13 -21.39
N GLU A 305 15.79 -8.60 -22.60
CA GLU A 305 15.98 -9.40 -23.83
C GLU A 305 17.23 -10.28 -23.79
N ASP A 306 18.27 -9.86 -23.05
CA ASP A 306 19.53 -10.60 -22.99
C ASP A 306 19.43 -11.86 -22.10
N VAL A 307 18.43 -11.93 -21.19
CA VAL A 307 18.32 -13.00 -20.18
C VAL A 307 16.96 -13.72 -20.16
N VAL A 308 15.97 -13.21 -20.87
CA VAL A 308 14.57 -13.69 -20.81
C VAL A 308 14.44 -15.18 -21.11
N ALA A 309 15.22 -15.72 -22.05
CA ALA A 309 15.18 -17.14 -22.41
C ALA A 309 15.88 -18.07 -21.40
N GLN A 310 16.63 -17.53 -20.45
CA GLN A 310 17.46 -18.28 -19.51
C GLN A 310 16.96 -18.22 -18.07
N ALA A 311 16.25 -17.13 -17.71
CA ALA A 311 15.84 -16.89 -16.35
C ALA A 311 14.70 -17.83 -15.88
N ASP A 312 14.75 -18.15 -14.60
CA ASP A 312 13.78 -19.02 -13.92
C ASP A 312 12.67 -18.23 -13.26
N ILE A 313 12.98 -17.05 -12.73
CA ILE A 313 12.12 -16.23 -11.91
C ILE A 313 12.18 -14.80 -12.42
N PHE A 314 11.03 -14.20 -12.67
CA PHE A 314 10.89 -12.80 -13.05
C PHE A 314 10.05 -12.08 -12.01
N VAL A 315 10.55 -10.94 -11.50
CA VAL A 315 9.85 -10.12 -10.51
C VAL A 315 9.86 -8.67 -10.97
N THR A 316 8.69 -8.10 -11.27
CA THR A 316 8.55 -6.68 -11.61
C THR A 316 8.40 -5.82 -10.35
N ALA A 317 9.08 -4.68 -10.32
CA ALA A 317 9.15 -3.77 -9.17
C ALA A 317 9.38 -2.30 -9.61
N THR A 318 8.79 -1.90 -10.74
CA THR A 318 9.06 -0.59 -11.37
C THR A 318 7.97 0.45 -11.14
N GLY A 319 6.75 0.03 -10.83
CA GLY A 319 5.57 0.90 -10.81
C GLY A 319 5.20 1.47 -12.18
N ASN A 320 5.68 0.86 -13.28
CA ASN A 320 5.47 1.29 -14.65
C ASN A 320 4.44 0.38 -15.36
N VAL A 321 4.30 0.51 -16.66
CA VAL A 321 3.38 -0.27 -17.48
C VAL A 321 4.15 -1.05 -18.56
N GLY A 322 3.73 -2.29 -18.85
CA GLY A 322 4.26 -3.07 -19.97
C GLY A 322 5.76 -3.37 -19.88
N VAL A 323 6.26 -3.59 -18.68
CA VAL A 323 7.68 -3.94 -18.44
C VAL A 323 7.99 -5.34 -18.96
N ILE A 324 7.08 -6.30 -18.71
CA ILE A 324 7.09 -7.61 -19.34
C ILE A 324 5.94 -7.64 -20.36
N ARG A 325 6.29 -7.58 -21.63
CA ARG A 325 5.33 -7.58 -22.75
C ARG A 325 5.11 -8.98 -23.29
N HIS A 326 4.15 -9.12 -24.20
CA HIS A 326 3.79 -10.40 -24.83
C HIS A 326 4.99 -11.14 -25.43
N GLU A 327 5.84 -10.45 -26.18
CA GLU A 327 7.04 -11.03 -26.77
C GLU A 327 8.02 -11.59 -25.75
N HIS A 328 8.14 -10.94 -24.59
CA HIS A 328 8.96 -11.44 -23.49
C HIS A 328 8.38 -12.72 -22.90
N LEU A 329 7.06 -12.76 -22.67
CA LEU A 329 6.35 -13.93 -22.15
C LEU A 329 6.52 -15.14 -23.08
N LEU A 330 6.42 -14.93 -24.39
CA LEU A 330 6.65 -15.99 -25.38
C LEU A 330 8.10 -16.47 -25.45
N ALA A 331 9.08 -15.62 -25.09
CA ALA A 331 10.50 -15.96 -25.10
C ALA A 331 10.96 -16.71 -23.84
N MET A 332 10.21 -16.65 -22.75
CA MET A 332 10.54 -17.31 -21.48
C MET A 332 10.64 -18.83 -21.65
N LYS A 333 11.46 -19.46 -20.84
CA LYS A 333 11.59 -20.92 -20.81
C LYS A 333 10.37 -21.60 -20.18
N ASP A 334 10.22 -22.91 -20.42
CA ASP A 334 9.15 -23.71 -19.80
C ASP A 334 9.20 -23.60 -18.27
N ARG A 335 8.04 -23.37 -17.66
CA ARG A 335 7.83 -23.20 -16.21
C ARG A 335 8.61 -22.03 -15.57
N ALA A 336 8.92 -21.00 -16.34
CA ALA A 336 9.37 -19.75 -15.78
C ALA A 336 8.29 -19.16 -14.84
N LEU A 337 8.73 -18.68 -13.68
CA LEU A 337 7.86 -18.09 -12.68
C LEU A 337 7.79 -16.59 -12.89
N VAL A 338 6.57 -16.06 -13.03
CA VAL A 338 6.31 -14.64 -13.30
C VAL A 338 5.52 -14.05 -12.14
N ALA A 339 6.10 -13.04 -11.49
CA ALA A 339 5.52 -12.37 -10.33
C ALA A 339 5.67 -10.86 -10.44
N ASN A 340 4.74 -10.14 -9.82
CA ASN A 340 4.81 -8.70 -9.63
C ASN A 340 4.78 -8.38 -8.13
N ILE A 341 5.57 -7.40 -7.71
CA ILE A 341 5.54 -6.84 -6.35
C ILE A 341 5.29 -5.31 -6.37
N GLY A 342 5.10 -4.74 -7.56
CA GLY A 342 4.61 -3.38 -7.74
C GLY A 342 3.11 -3.29 -7.41
N HIS A 343 2.63 -2.11 -7.06
CA HIS A 343 1.27 -1.89 -6.56
C HIS A 343 0.16 -2.33 -7.55
N PHE A 344 0.33 -2.09 -8.85
CA PHE A 344 -0.64 -2.44 -9.89
C PHE A 344 -0.17 -3.58 -10.79
N ASP A 345 -1.14 -4.24 -11.44
CA ASP A 345 -0.95 -5.38 -12.36
C ASP A 345 -0.48 -4.98 -13.77
N ALA A 346 -0.33 -3.68 -14.05
CA ALA A 346 0.00 -3.18 -15.38
C ALA A 346 1.44 -3.44 -15.84
N GLU A 347 2.34 -3.87 -14.93
CA GLU A 347 3.75 -4.12 -15.26
C GLU A 347 3.94 -5.33 -16.16
N ILE A 348 3.06 -6.33 -16.05
CA ILE A 348 3.08 -7.55 -16.84
C ILE A 348 1.85 -7.56 -17.75
N ASP A 349 2.05 -7.80 -19.03
CA ASP A 349 0.95 -7.88 -20.01
C ASP A 349 0.16 -9.19 -19.89
N ILE A 350 -0.54 -9.35 -18.75
CA ILE A 350 -1.40 -10.51 -18.47
C ILE A 350 -2.55 -10.58 -19.45
N ALA A 351 -3.05 -9.44 -19.94
CA ALA A 351 -4.15 -9.40 -20.89
C ALA A 351 -3.82 -10.17 -22.17
N SER A 352 -2.58 -10.13 -22.62
CA SER A 352 -2.12 -10.85 -23.81
C SER A 352 -2.09 -12.38 -23.64
N LEU A 353 -2.10 -12.87 -22.41
CA LEU A 353 -2.15 -14.30 -22.10
C LEU A 353 -3.58 -14.85 -22.00
N ARG A 354 -4.61 -14.01 -21.90
CA ARG A 354 -6.01 -14.43 -21.74
C ARG A 354 -6.53 -15.37 -22.86
N PRO A 355 -6.09 -15.24 -24.14
CA PRO A 355 -6.50 -16.17 -25.18
C PRO A 355 -5.93 -17.58 -25.05
N TYR A 356 -4.94 -17.81 -24.20
CA TYR A 356 -4.27 -19.09 -24.03
C TYR A 356 -4.94 -19.93 -22.94
N PRO A 357 -4.72 -21.27 -22.92
CA PRO A 357 -5.25 -22.13 -21.86
C PRO A 357 -4.64 -21.79 -20.49
N TRP A 358 -5.49 -21.53 -19.52
CA TRP A 358 -5.14 -21.34 -18.11
C TRP A 358 -5.56 -22.55 -17.30
N THR A 359 -4.67 -23.03 -16.44
CA THR A 359 -4.94 -24.10 -15.49
C THR A 359 -4.63 -23.60 -14.10
N ASN A 360 -5.65 -23.43 -13.26
CA ASN A 360 -5.44 -23.07 -11.86
C ASN A 360 -4.84 -24.26 -11.10
N ILE A 361 -3.64 -24.08 -10.55
CA ILE A 361 -2.95 -25.10 -9.75
C ILE A 361 -3.47 -25.06 -8.31
N LYS A 362 -3.59 -23.87 -7.75
CA LYS A 362 -4.17 -23.54 -6.45
C LYS A 362 -4.49 -22.05 -6.40
N PRO A 363 -5.19 -21.55 -5.39
CA PRO A 363 -5.51 -20.11 -5.32
C PRO A 363 -4.29 -19.23 -5.58
N GLN A 364 -4.43 -18.28 -6.52
CA GLN A 364 -3.39 -17.31 -6.92
C GLN A 364 -2.15 -17.91 -7.62
N VAL A 365 -2.21 -19.14 -8.08
CA VAL A 365 -1.13 -19.81 -8.83
C VAL A 365 -1.71 -20.47 -10.07
N ASP A 366 -1.39 -19.93 -11.22
CA ASP A 366 -1.92 -20.36 -12.51
C ASP A 366 -0.80 -20.80 -13.46
N GLU A 367 -1.03 -21.90 -14.19
CA GLU A 367 -0.20 -22.33 -15.30
C GLU A 367 -0.84 -21.87 -16.61
N VAL A 368 -0.11 -21.15 -17.44
CA VAL A 368 -0.56 -20.69 -18.75
C VAL A 368 0.21 -21.42 -19.83
N THR A 369 -0.50 -22.16 -20.71
CA THR A 369 0.12 -22.88 -21.81
C THR A 369 0.24 -21.98 -23.04
N LEU A 370 1.48 -21.71 -23.46
CA LEU A 370 1.79 -20.87 -24.62
C LEU A 370 1.63 -21.64 -25.95
N PRO A 371 1.48 -20.93 -27.09
CA PRO A 371 1.33 -21.57 -28.42
C PRO A 371 2.49 -22.46 -28.83
N ASN A 372 3.68 -22.25 -28.30
CA ASN A 372 4.87 -23.06 -28.53
C ASN A 372 4.98 -24.29 -27.62
N GLY A 373 3.96 -24.58 -26.83
CA GLY A 373 3.89 -25.70 -25.89
C GLY A 373 4.60 -25.47 -24.55
N ARG A 374 5.29 -24.34 -24.35
CA ARG A 374 5.86 -23.97 -23.06
C ARG A 374 4.76 -23.50 -22.12
N ARG A 375 5.02 -23.58 -20.83
CA ARG A 375 4.08 -23.17 -19.77
C ARG A 375 4.74 -22.14 -18.89
N LEU A 376 4.00 -21.13 -18.51
CA LEU A 376 4.43 -20.14 -17.53
C LEU A 376 3.67 -20.34 -16.22
N ILE A 377 4.31 -20.12 -15.10
CA ILE A 377 3.66 -20.06 -13.78
C ILE A 377 3.45 -18.59 -13.45
N VAL A 378 2.20 -18.15 -13.46
CA VAL A 378 1.81 -16.77 -13.17
C VAL A 378 1.27 -16.70 -11.75
N LEU A 379 1.87 -15.82 -10.94
CA LEU A 379 1.47 -15.63 -9.54
C LEU A 379 0.55 -14.42 -9.40
N ALA A 380 -0.52 -14.59 -8.61
CA ALA A 380 -1.54 -13.58 -8.29
C ALA A 380 -2.08 -12.85 -9.53
N GLU A 381 -2.17 -13.54 -10.67
CA GLU A 381 -2.59 -12.96 -11.97
C GLU A 381 -1.82 -11.68 -12.35
N GLY A 382 -0.54 -11.58 -11.97
CA GLY A 382 0.30 -10.40 -12.19
C GLY A 382 0.10 -9.26 -11.18
N ARG A 383 -0.74 -9.45 -10.16
CA ARG A 383 -0.94 -8.52 -9.05
C ARG A 383 0.12 -8.72 -7.96
N LEU A 384 0.01 -7.99 -6.85
CA LEU A 384 0.94 -8.08 -5.71
C LEU A 384 1.11 -9.50 -5.19
N VAL A 385 2.25 -10.13 -5.47
CA VAL A 385 2.53 -11.53 -5.09
C VAL A 385 2.55 -11.73 -3.58
N ASN A 386 3.06 -10.76 -2.82
CA ASN A 386 3.19 -10.84 -1.37
C ASN A 386 1.84 -10.82 -0.64
N LEU A 387 0.83 -10.13 -1.19
CA LEU A 387 -0.53 -10.07 -0.62
C LEU A 387 -1.47 -11.09 -1.28
N GLY A 388 -1.30 -11.35 -2.57
CA GLY A 388 -2.07 -12.37 -3.27
C GLY A 388 -1.76 -13.78 -2.79
N CYS A 389 -0.48 -14.13 -2.68
CA CYS A 389 0.00 -15.46 -2.33
C CYS A 389 0.40 -15.63 -0.86
N ALA A 390 0.55 -14.54 -0.09
CA ALA A 390 0.92 -14.55 1.31
C ALA A 390 0.13 -13.49 2.10
N SER A 391 0.65 -13.05 3.26
CA SER A 391 0.00 -12.09 4.15
C SER A 391 0.58 -10.66 4.08
N GLY A 392 1.46 -10.37 3.13
CA GLY A 392 2.05 -9.05 2.96
C GLY A 392 3.31 -8.81 3.78
N HIS A 393 3.54 -7.58 4.19
CA HIS A 393 4.74 -7.18 4.92
C HIS A 393 4.67 -7.56 6.40
N PRO A 394 5.81 -7.84 7.04
CA PRO A 394 5.85 -8.15 8.48
C PRO A 394 5.34 -7.00 9.35
N SER A 395 4.66 -7.35 10.44
CA SER A 395 4.01 -6.39 11.34
C SER A 395 4.96 -5.32 11.88
N PHE A 396 6.22 -5.66 12.17
CA PHE A 396 7.22 -4.69 12.64
C PHE A 396 7.50 -3.58 11.61
N VAL A 397 7.61 -3.94 10.35
CA VAL A 397 7.81 -2.97 9.25
C VAL A 397 6.57 -2.09 9.08
N MET A 398 5.39 -2.72 9.09
CA MET A 398 4.12 -1.99 9.00
C MET A 398 3.89 -1.07 10.20
N SER A 399 4.46 -1.39 11.37
CA SER A 399 4.45 -0.46 12.52
C SER A 399 5.11 0.87 12.19
N ALA A 400 6.22 0.87 11.45
CA ALA A 400 6.88 2.12 11.04
C ALA A 400 6.02 2.90 10.04
N SER A 401 5.54 2.26 8.98
CA SER A 401 4.63 2.87 7.99
C SER A 401 3.38 3.47 8.65
N PHE A 402 2.71 2.68 9.46
CA PHE A 402 1.44 3.09 10.07
C PHE A 402 1.60 4.10 11.20
N SER A 403 2.76 4.15 11.86
CA SER A 403 3.09 5.26 12.78
C SER A 403 3.19 6.59 12.03
N ASN A 404 3.78 6.59 10.82
CA ASN A 404 3.78 7.77 9.94
C ASN A 404 2.35 8.15 9.52
N GLN A 405 1.48 7.17 9.20
CA GLN A 405 0.07 7.45 8.88
C GLN A 405 -0.67 8.10 10.05
N VAL A 406 -0.52 7.57 11.26
CA VAL A 406 -1.17 8.14 12.46
C VAL A 406 -0.71 9.59 12.67
N LEU A 407 0.60 9.85 12.59
CA LEU A 407 1.14 11.20 12.74
C LEU A 407 0.68 12.15 11.62
N ALA A 408 0.62 11.67 10.38
CA ALA A 408 0.09 12.43 9.24
C ALA A 408 -1.39 12.78 9.43
N GLN A 409 -2.22 11.85 9.90
CA GLN A 409 -3.63 12.11 10.19
C GLN A 409 -3.80 13.14 11.33
N ILE A 410 -2.95 13.08 12.35
CA ILE A 410 -2.96 14.09 13.43
C ILE A 410 -2.55 15.48 12.89
N GLU A 411 -1.49 15.58 12.09
CA GLU A 411 -1.06 16.82 11.45
C GLU A 411 -2.19 17.43 10.59
N LEU A 412 -2.81 16.62 9.73
CA LEU A 412 -3.91 17.07 8.87
C LEU A 412 -5.17 17.45 9.67
N HIS A 413 -5.43 16.78 10.80
CA HIS A 413 -6.60 17.11 11.62
C HIS A 413 -6.40 18.40 12.41
N THR A 414 -5.23 18.56 13.03
CA THR A 414 -4.97 19.64 13.99
C THR A 414 -4.31 20.87 13.36
N ARG A 415 -3.62 20.71 12.23
CA ARG A 415 -2.77 21.74 11.62
C ARG A 415 -2.97 21.92 10.12
N ALA A 416 -4.11 21.45 9.54
CA ALA A 416 -4.37 21.55 8.11
C ALA A 416 -4.16 22.97 7.54
N ALA A 417 -4.52 24.02 8.31
CA ALA A 417 -4.32 25.41 7.91
C ALA A 417 -2.85 25.83 7.74
N SER A 418 -1.90 25.04 8.25
CA SER A 418 -0.46 25.27 8.08
C SER A 418 0.07 24.71 6.74
N TYR A 419 -0.75 23.95 6.01
CA TYR A 419 -0.38 23.34 4.75
C TYR A 419 -1.20 23.96 3.62
N ALA A 420 -0.52 24.44 2.58
CA ALA A 420 -1.20 24.84 1.35
C ALA A 420 -1.75 23.60 0.63
N SER A 421 -2.74 23.80 -0.26
CA SER A 421 -3.16 22.74 -1.19
C SER A 421 -1.95 22.29 -2.02
N GLY A 422 -1.68 20.98 -2.03
CA GLY A 422 -0.50 20.39 -2.67
C GLY A 422 0.01 19.19 -1.90
N VAL A 423 1.15 18.64 -2.34
CA VAL A 423 1.77 17.45 -1.74
C VAL A 423 2.93 17.86 -0.84
N HIS A 424 2.91 17.39 0.38
CA HIS A 424 3.89 17.67 1.42
C HIS A 424 4.49 16.37 1.95
N VAL A 425 5.75 16.38 2.33
CA VAL A 425 6.40 15.27 3.05
C VAL A 425 6.18 15.47 4.54
N LEU A 426 6.08 14.37 5.29
CA LEU A 426 5.98 14.41 6.75
C LEU A 426 7.20 15.15 7.34
N PRO A 427 7.01 16.07 8.31
CA PRO A 427 8.12 16.79 8.93
C PRO A 427 9.19 15.85 9.47
N LYS A 428 10.46 16.16 9.19
CA LYS A 428 11.62 15.32 9.56
C LYS A 428 11.63 14.90 11.02
N LYS A 429 11.22 15.80 11.92
CA LYS A 429 11.12 15.51 13.35
C LYS A 429 10.15 14.36 13.65
N LEU A 430 9.04 14.26 12.92
CA LEU A 430 8.06 13.19 13.10
C LEU A 430 8.57 11.87 12.53
N ASP A 431 9.27 11.90 11.41
CA ASP A 431 9.94 10.74 10.83
C ASP A 431 11.02 10.16 11.79
N GLU A 432 11.85 11.02 12.40
CA GLU A 432 12.80 10.62 13.44
C GLU A 432 12.10 10.09 14.71
N GLU A 433 10.95 10.65 15.06
CA GLU A 433 10.14 10.15 16.17
C GLU A 433 9.68 8.72 15.92
N VAL A 434 9.19 8.41 14.71
CA VAL A 434 8.82 7.04 14.32
C VAL A 434 10.00 6.09 14.51
N ALA A 435 11.21 6.47 14.06
CA ALA A 435 12.39 5.64 14.27
C ALA A 435 12.65 5.38 15.76
N ARG A 436 12.58 6.41 16.61
CA ARG A 436 12.80 6.28 18.07
C ARG A 436 11.83 5.30 18.72
N LEU A 437 10.55 5.31 18.31
CA LEU A 437 9.53 4.42 18.87
C LEU A 437 9.81 2.92 18.62
N HIS A 438 10.72 2.59 17.70
CA HIS A 438 11.04 1.19 17.32
C HIS A 438 12.37 0.70 17.93
N LEU A 439 13.25 1.61 18.41
CA LEU A 439 14.60 1.24 18.82
C LEU A 439 14.61 0.34 20.06
N ASP A 440 13.77 0.60 21.04
CA ASP A 440 13.73 -0.17 22.28
C ASP A 440 13.37 -1.64 22.06
N LYS A 441 12.42 -1.91 21.12
CA LYS A 441 12.03 -3.28 20.73
C LYS A 441 13.21 -4.07 20.18
N LEU A 442 14.15 -3.38 19.51
CA LEU A 442 15.37 -3.97 18.95
C LEU A 442 16.55 -3.96 19.93
N GLY A 443 16.39 -3.44 21.15
CA GLY A 443 17.47 -3.28 22.11
C GLY A 443 18.53 -2.26 21.68
N ALA A 444 18.21 -1.38 20.73
CA ALA A 444 19.13 -0.37 20.22
C ALA A 444 19.16 0.86 21.14
N ARG A 445 20.36 1.40 21.37
CA ARG A 445 20.58 2.60 22.20
C ARG A 445 21.30 3.67 21.40
N LEU A 446 20.72 4.86 21.36
CA LEU A 446 21.34 6.02 20.71
C LEU A 446 22.46 6.60 21.55
N THR A 447 23.52 7.06 20.88
CA THR A 447 24.52 7.92 21.49
C THR A 447 23.95 9.33 21.64
N THR A 448 24.16 9.96 22.78
CA THR A 448 23.75 11.35 23.05
C THR A 448 24.91 12.30 22.74
N LEU A 449 24.63 13.38 22.01
CA LEU A 449 25.62 14.43 21.75
C LEU A 449 25.95 15.18 23.03
N SER A 450 27.25 15.45 23.30
CA SER A 450 27.64 16.41 24.30
C SER A 450 27.26 17.84 23.86
N PRO A 451 27.15 18.80 24.79
CA PRO A 451 26.95 20.21 24.46
C PRO A 451 28.00 20.73 23.45
N GLU A 452 29.24 20.30 23.60
CA GLU A 452 30.36 20.68 22.73
C GLU A 452 30.19 20.11 21.31
N GLN A 453 29.80 18.85 21.21
CA GLN A 453 29.50 18.20 19.91
C GLN A 453 28.30 18.84 19.23
N SER A 454 27.24 19.14 19.96
CA SER A 454 26.07 19.87 19.48
C SER A 454 26.42 21.23 18.91
N ALA A 455 27.23 22.02 19.68
CA ALA A 455 27.67 23.32 19.25
C ALA A 455 28.54 23.25 18.00
N TYR A 456 29.46 22.28 17.93
CA TYR A 456 30.36 22.09 16.77
C TYR A 456 29.56 21.75 15.50
N LEU A 457 28.56 20.90 15.61
CA LEU A 457 27.72 20.47 14.49
C LEU A 457 26.61 21.47 14.15
N GLY A 458 26.29 22.41 15.05
CA GLY A 458 25.14 23.30 14.90
C GLY A 458 23.79 22.58 14.95
N ILE A 459 23.71 21.46 15.67
CA ILE A 459 22.54 20.57 15.72
C ILE A 459 21.95 20.56 17.12
N ASN A 460 20.61 20.60 17.24
CA ASN A 460 19.94 20.41 18.52
C ASN A 460 20.17 18.95 18.99
N PRO A 461 20.55 18.72 20.29
CA PRO A 461 20.70 17.36 20.83
C PRO A 461 19.48 16.43 20.65
N GLU A 462 18.30 17.00 20.54
CA GLU A 462 17.03 16.28 20.34
C GLU A 462 16.63 16.13 18.87
N GLY A 463 17.46 16.58 17.93
CA GLY A 463 17.20 16.57 16.51
C GLY A 463 16.39 17.79 16.00
N PRO A 464 16.00 17.80 14.73
CA PRO A 464 16.35 16.80 13.73
C PRO A 464 17.86 16.75 13.45
N PHE A 465 18.40 15.51 13.28
CA PHE A 465 19.85 15.30 13.12
C PHE A 465 20.33 15.55 11.68
N LYS A 466 19.42 15.58 10.73
CA LYS A 466 19.70 15.85 9.31
C LYS A 466 18.78 16.95 8.78
N PRO A 467 19.24 17.79 7.86
CA PRO A 467 18.38 18.78 7.22
C PRO A 467 17.34 18.13 6.32
N ASP A 468 16.26 18.84 6.00
CA ASP A 468 15.11 18.32 5.24
C ASP A 468 15.50 17.79 3.84
N HIS A 469 16.53 18.36 3.21
CA HIS A 469 17.01 17.93 1.91
C HIS A 469 17.88 16.67 1.94
N TYR A 470 18.27 16.19 3.11
CA TYR A 470 19.13 15.00 3.21
C TYR A 470 18.37 13.74 2.73
N ARG A 471 19.04 12.93 1.92
CA ARG A 471 18.56 11.62 1.46
C ARG A 471 19.40 10.52 2.10
N TYR A 472 18.75 9.56 2.78
CA TYR A 472 19.38 8.41 3.42
C TYR A 472 19.76 7.32 2.42
#